data_cd736eb00304ea06f2942149f1522dde
#
_entry.id   cd736eb00304ea06f2942149f1522dde
#
_cell.length_a   1.000
_cell.length_b   1.000
_cell.length_c   1.000
_cell.angle_alpha   90.00
_cell.angle_beta   90.00
_cell.angle_gamma   90.00
#
_symmetry.space_group_name_H-M   'P 1'
#
loop_
_entity.id
_entity.type
_entity.pdbx_description
1 polymer ?
#
loop_
_entity_poly.entity_id
_entity_poly.type
_entity_poly.pdbx_seq_one_letter_code
_entity_poly.pdbx_strand_id
1 'polypeptide(L)'
;FASIGEVNQDLKYAGEPTRVEIGDRNRIRESVTIHRGTVQGGGLTKVGSDNLLMINAHIAHDCTVGNRCILANNATLAGHVSVDDFAIIGGMTAVHQFCIIGAHVMVGGCSGVAQDVPPYVIAQGNHATPFGVNIEGLKRRGFSREAITAIRNAYKLIYRSGKTLDEVKPEIAELAETYPEV
;
A
#
# COMPACT_ATOMS: atom_id res chain seq x y z
N PHE A 1 1.33 21.71 11.70
CA PHE A 1 1.74 22.02 10.32
C PHE A 1 1.35 20.94 9.29
N ALA A 2 0.44 19.99 9.58
CA ALA A 2 -0.14 19.12 8.58
C ALA A 2 -1.34 19.84 7.90
N SER A 3 -1.56 19.57 6.59
CA SER A 3 -2.71 20.06 5.83
C SER A 3 -3.61 18.88 5.51
N ILE A 4 -4.81 18.85 6.09
CA ILE A 4 -5.74 17.73 6.00
C ILE A 4 -7.09 18.21 5.49
N GLY A 5 -7.61 17.56 4.44
CA GLY A 5 -8.89 17.89 3.85
C GLY A 5 -8.88 19.10 2.92
N GLU A 6 -7.68 19.55 2.51
CA GLU A 6 -7.54 20.62 1.54
C GLU A 6 -8.04 20.17 0.15
N VAL A 7 -8.33 21.15 -0.68
CA VAL A 7 -8.71 20.94 -2.08
C VAL A 7 -7.68 20.03 -2.77
N ASN A 8 -8.16 19.08 -3.52
CA ASN A 8 -7.30 18.18 -4.28
C ASN A 8 -6.64 18.92 -5.47
N GLN A 9 -5.65 18.27 -6.06
CA GLN A 9 -4.86 18.81 -7.19
C GLN A 9 -5.31 18.26 -8.55
N ASP A 10 -6.47 17.60 -8.62
CA ASP A 10 -7.03 17.16 -9.91
C ASP A 10 -7.55 18.38 -10.66
N LEU A 11 -7.08 18.55 -11.90
CA LEU A 11 -7.47 19.66 -12.79
C LEU A 11 -8.96 19.65 -13.15
N LYS A 12 -9.65 18.53 -12.97
CA LYS A 12 -11.09 18.39 -13.22
C LYS A 12 -11.96 18.83 -12.05
N TYR A 13 -11.35 19.02 -10.86
CA TYR A 13 -12.11 19.42 -9.67
C TYR A 13 -12.65 20.84 -9.82
N ALA A 14 -13.93 21.00 -9.65
CA ALA A 14 -14.66 22.27 -9.83
C ALA A 14 -15.29 22.81 -8.53
N GLY A 15 -14.84 22.33 -7.34
CA GLY A 15 -15.34 22.80 -6.04
C GLY A 15 -16.43 21.92 -5.45
N GLU A 16 -16.61 20.70 -5.93
CA GLU A 16 -17.64 19.78 -5.46
C GLU A 16 -17.41 19.38 -3.99
N PRO A 17 -18.51 19.11 -3.23
CA PRO A 17 -18.41 18.73 -1.84
C PRO A 17 -17.88 17.29 -1.68
N THR A 18 -16.59 17.18 -1.49
CA THR A 18 -15.89 15.94 -1.24
C THR A 18 -15.20 15.97 0.13
N ARG A 19 -14.72 14.83 0.63
CA ARG A 19 -14.25 14.75 2.00
C ARG A 19 -13.04 13.83 2.19
N VAL A 20 -12.46 13.91 3.39
CA VAL A 20 -11.49 12.99 3.95
C VAL A 20 -12.10 12.33 5.19
N GLU A 21 -11.90 11.03 5.33
CA GLU A 21 -12.20 10.30 6.56
C GLU A 21 -10.89 9.71 7.13
N ILE A 22 -10.65 9.94 8.42
CA ILE A 22 -9.45 9.46 9.11
C ILE A 22 -9.88 8.73 10.38
N GLY A 23 -9.41 7.51 10.54
CA GLY A 23 -9.63 6.70 11.73
C GLY A 23 -8.83 7.17 12.95
N ASP A 24 -8.74 6.30 13.93
CA ASP A 24 -8.21 6.61 15.26
C ASP A 24 -6.70 6.38 15.37
N ARG A 25 -6.08 7.03 16.36
CA ARG A 25 -4.69 6.80 16.83
C ARG A 25 -3.63 6.95 15.74
N ASN A 26 -3.92 7.68 14.70
CA ASN A 26 -2.95 7.99 13.65
C ASN A 26 -1.90 8.98 14.17
N ARG A 27 -0.66 8.73 13.85
CA ARG A 27 0.47 9.63 14.14
C ARG A 27 0.82 10.38 12.86
N ILE A 28 0.28 11.58 12.71
CA ILE A 28 0.47 12.44 11.54
C ILE A 28 1.54 13.47 11.88
N ARG A 29 2.66 13.44 11.15
CA ARG A 29 3.81 14.29 11.42
C ARG A 29 3.74 15.59 10.60
N GLU A 30 4.75 16.37 10.76
CA GLU A 30 4.89 17.72 10.21
C GLU A 30 4.82 17.71 8.68
N SER A 31 4.13 18.68 8.11
CA SER A 31 3.98 18.89 6.66
C SER A 31 3.36 17.71 5.90
N VAL A 32 2.70 16.79 6.58
CA VAL A 32 1.89 15.79 5.91
C VAL A 32 0.71 16.47 5.21
N THR A 33 0.39 16.05 4.00
CA THR A 33 -0.76 16.53 3.25
C THR A 33 -1.69 15.37 2.90
N ILE A 34 -2.99 15.55 3.15
CA ILE A 34 -4.05 14.58 2.80
C ILE A 34 -5.16 15.36 2.12
N HIS A 35 -5.35 15.13 0.83
CA HIS A 35 -6.34 15.83 0.04
C HIS A 35 -7.67 15.08 0.01
N ARG A 36 -8.79 15.83 -0.05
CA ARG A 36 -10.12 15.24 -0.20
C ARG A 36 -10.31 14.63 -1.58
N GLY A 37 -11.29 13.73 -1.70
CA GLY A 37 -11.60 13.00 -2.91
C GLY A 37 -12.11 13.86 -4.05
N THR A 38 -12.39 13.22 -5.18
CA THR A 38 -13.06 13.80 -6.35
C THR A 38 -14.40 13.11 -6.57
N VAL A 39 -15.36 13.75 -7.25
CA VAL A 39 -16.64 13.12 -7.57
C VAL A 39 -16.43 11.86 -8.41
N GLN A 40 -15.48 11.89 -9.33
CA GLN A 40 -15.15 10.76 -10.19
C GLN A 40 -14.60 9.55 -9.41
N GLY A 41 -13.91 9.79 -8.28
CA GLY A 41 -13.39 8.77 -7.38
C GLY A 41 -14.33 8.38 -6.23
N GLY A 42 -15.57 8.88 -6.22
CA GLY A 42 -16.54 8.59 -5.17
C GLY A 42 -16.55 9.60 -4.02
N GLY A 43 -15.82 10.69 -4.14
CA GLY A 43 -15.89 11.84 -3.21
C GLY A 43 -15.13 11.65 -1.90
N LEU A 44 -14.31 10.61 -1.75
CA LEU A 44 -13.73 10.24 -0.47
C LEU A 44 -12.26 9.84 -0.60
N THR A 45 -11.41 10.47 0.21
CA THR A 45 -10.09 9.94 0.57
C THR A 45 -10.17 9.34 1.98
N LYS A 46 -9.71 8.12 2.17
CA LYS A 46 -9.86 7.39 3.44
C LYS A 46 -8.52 6.96 4.00
N VAL A 47 -8.32 7.19 5.29
CA VAL A 47 -7.17 6.70 6.06
C VAL A 47 -7.70 5.94 7.28
N GLY A 48 -7.31 4.69 7.43
CA GLY A 48 -7.69 3.86 8.57
C GLY A 48 -7.06 4.31 9.89
N SER A 49 -6.81 3.37 10.78
CA SER A 49 -6.35 3.63 12.14
C SER A 49 -4.92 3.17 12.40
N ASP A 50 -4.30 3.69 13.46
CA ASP A 50 -2.97 3.27 13.95
C ASP A 50 -1.81 3.49 12.93
N ASN A 51 -1.98 4.37 11.96
CA ASN A 51 -0.97 4.65 10.93
C ASN A 51 0.10 5.63 11.43
N LEU A 52 1.30 5.53 10.86
CA LEU A 52 2.37 6.49 11.00
C LEU A 52 2.62 7.17 9.67
N LEU A 53 2.24 8.43 9.55
CA LEU A 53 2.52 9.29 8.40
C LEU A 53 3.67 10.21 8.78
N MET A 54 4.86 9.91 8.25
CA MET A 54 6.08 10.65 8.59
C MET A 54 6.14 11.99 7.85
N ILE A 55 7.15 12.78 8.16
CA ILE A 55 7.33 14.14 7.66
C ILE A 55 7.21 14.21 6.14
N ASN A 56 6.41 15.16 5.64
CA ASN A 56 6.17 15.43 4.23
C ASN A 56 5.50 14.26 3.45
N ALA A 57 4.94 13.26 4.11
CA ALA A 57 4.19 12.25 3.38
C ALA A 57 2.95 12.89 2.73
N HIS A 58 2.62 12.45 1.52
CA HIS A 58 1.48 12.96 0.76
C HIS A 58 0.51 11.82 0.41
N ILE A 59 -0.76 12.07 0.69
CA ILE A 59 -1.89 11.22 0.27
C ILE A 59 -2.78 12.06 -0.63
N ALA A 60 -2.79 11.76 -1.94
CA ALA A 60 -3.62 12.44 -2.91
C ALA A 60 -5.10 12.04 -2.78
N HIS A 61 -5.92 12.61 -3.65
CA HIS A 61 -7.36 12.39 -3.71
C HIS A 61 -7.73 10.93 -3.97
N ASP A 62 -8.86 10.49 -3.44
CA ASP A 62 -9.46 9.18 -3.67
C ASP A 62 -8.58 7.99 -3.26
N CYS A 63 -7.52 8.23 -2.49
CA CYS A 63 -6.72 7.17 -1.90
C CYS A 63 -7.46 6.47 -0.76
N THR A 64 -7.19 5.17 -0.62
CA THR A 64 -7.59 4.39 0.55
C THR A 64 -6.34 3.84 1.22
N VAL A 65 -6.12 4.20 2.47
CA VAL A 65 -5.03 3.67 3.30
C VAL A 65 -5.64 2.87 4.44
N GLY A 66 -5.24 1.63 4.58
CA GLY A 66 -5.69 0.72 5.63
C GLY A 66 -5.19 1.09 7.02
N ASN A 67 -4.97 0.10 7.84
CA ASN A 67 -4.58 0.28 9.24
C ASN A 67 -3.12 -0.12 9.45
N ARG A 68 -2.48 0.49 10.46
CA ARG A 68 -1.10 0.16 10.87
C ARG A 68 -0.08 0.27 9.74
N CYS A 69 -0.37 1.13 8.76
CA CYS A 69 0.55 1.44 7.67
C CYS A 69 1.61 2.45 8.12
N ILE A 70 2.74 2.44 7.43
CA ILE A 70 3.80 3.42 7.61
C ILE A 70 4.10 4.07 6.26
N LEU A 71 3.88 5.37 6.14
CA LEU A 71 4.38 6.18 5.05
C LEU A 71 5.60 6.94 5.57
N ALA A 72 6.78 6.54 5.12
CA ALA A 72 8.03 7.17 5.57
C ALA A 72 8.19 8.57 4.97
N ASN A 73 9.24 9.29 5.38
CA ASN A 73 9.46 10.68 4.99
C ASN A 73 9.40 10.87 3.46
N ASN A 74 8.63 11.85 3.02
CA ASN A 74 8.42 12.18 1.60
C ASN A 74 7.80 11.05 0.75
N ALA A 75 7.22 10.02 1.35
CA ALA A 75 6.46 9.03 0.59
C ALA A 75 5.22 9.69 -0.01
N THR A 76 4.95 9.43 -1.28
CA THR A 76 3.88 10.09 -2.04
C THR A 76 2.97 9.06 -2.70
N LEU A 77 1.68 9.13 -2.38
CA LEU A 77 0.64 8.38 -3.07
C LEU A 77 -0.06 9.31 -4.06
N ALA A 78 -0.03 8.98 -5.34
CA ALA A 78 -0.85 9.66 -6.34
C ALA A 78 -2.33 9.29 -6.18
N GLY A 79 -3.22 9.92 -6.96
CA GLY A 79 -4.67 9.70 -6.84
C GLY A 79 -5.09 8.24 -7.01
N HIS A 80 -6.15 7.83 -6.31
CA HIS A 80 -6.76 6.50 -6.40
C HIS A 80 -5.87 5.33 -5.96
N VAL A 81 -4.79 5.57 -5.24
CA VAL A 81 -3.94 4.49 -4.71
C VAL A 81 -4.63 3.82 -3.52
N SER A 82 -4.61 2.49 -3.51
CA SER A 82 -5.02 1.69 -2.36
C SER A 82 -3.81 1.09 -1.66
N VAL A 83 -3.75 1.24 -0.35
CA VAL A 83 -2.70 0.68 0.50
C VAL A 83 -3.38 -0.15 1.59
N ASP A 84 -3.16 -1.45 1.58
CA ASP A 84 -3.73 -2.37 2.55
C ASP A 84 -2.99 -2.34 3.89
N ASP A 85 -3.55 -3.04 4.88
CA ASP A 85 -3.08 -3.07 6.26
C ASP A 85 -1.60 -3.47 6.39
N PHE A 86 -0.92 -2.84 7.33
CA PHE A 86 0.49 -3.13 7.67
C PHE A 86 1.51 -2.86 6.57
N ALA A 87 1.13 -2.23 5.47
CA ALA A 87 2.09 -1.87 4.42
C ALA A 87 3.05 -0.78 4.88
N ILE A 88 4.28 -0.84 4.38
CA ILE A 88 5.32 0.16 4.64
C ILE A 88 5.77 0.74 3.30
N ILE A 89 5.60 2.03 3.13
CA ILE A 89 6.09 2.77 1.98
C ILE A 89 7.37 3.50 2.40
N GLY A 90 8.49 3.09 1.82
CA GLY A 90 9.81 3.66 2.13
C GLY A 90 9.94 5.15 1.78
N GLY A 91 10.89 5.81 2.41
CA GLY A 91 11.08 7.25 2.20
C GLY A 91 11.39 7.62 0.75
N MET A 92 10.91 8.79 0.31
CA MET A 92 11.08 9.29 -1.06
C MET A 92 10.54 8.35 -2.15
N THR A 93 9.61 7.47 -1.80
CA THR A 93 8.92 6.58 -2.74
C THR A 93 7.73 7.30 -3.34
N ALA A 94 7.55 7.18 -4.66
CA ALA A 94 6.36 7.62 -5.36
C ALA A 94 5.56 6.41 -5.85
N VAL A 95 4.25 6.39 -5.54
CA VAL A 95 3.31 5.37 -6.00
C VAL A 95 2.41 5.99 -7.06
N HIS A 96 2.41 5.41 -8.26
CA HIS A 96 1.61 5.87 -9.40
C HIS A 96 0.11 5.68 -9.12
N GLN A 97 -0.70 6.54 -9.74
CA GLN A 97 -2.16 6.50 -9.60
C GLN A 97 -2.73 5.10 -9.94
N PHE A 98 -3.80 4.75 -9.22
CA PHE A 98 -4.53 3.48 -9.35
C PHE A 98 -3.77 2.22 -8.92
N CYS A 99 -2.53 2.31 -8.45
CA CYS A 99 -1.82 1.14 -7.93
C CYS A 99 -2.44 0.64 -6.61
N ILE A 100 -2.40 -0.67 -6.45
CA ILE A 100 -2.78 -1.37 -5.22
C ILE A 100 -1.52 -1.90 -4.54
N ILE A 101 -1.33 -1.54 -3.29
CA ILE A 101 -0.24 -2.04 -2.42
C ILE A 101 -0.86 -2.99 -1.42
N GLY A 102 -0.61 -4.27 -1.57
CA GLY A 102 -1.20 -5.31 -0.74
C GLY A 102 -0.73 -5.28 0.72
N ALA A 103 -1.43 -6.03 1.56
CA ALA A 103 -1.15 -6.10 2.99
C ALA A 103 0.28 -6.61 3.27
N HIS A 104 0.89 -6.07 4.34
CA HIS A 104 2.25 -6.44 4.77
C HIS A 104 3.36 -6.21 3.73
N VAL A 105 3.08 -5.49 2.64
CA VAL A 105 4.10 -5.08 1.65
C VAL A 105 5.13 -4.17 2.31
N MET A 106 6.37 -4.26 1.84
CA MET A 106 7.40 -3.29 2.12
C MET A 106 7.96 -2.74 0.80
N VAL A 107 7.73 -1.47 0.53
CA VAL A 107 8.36 -0.77 -0.59
C VAL A 107 9.65 -0.12 -0.10
N GLY A 108 10.77 -0.46 -0.75
CA GLY A 108 12.08 0.14 -0.45
C GLY A 108 12.10 1.64 -0.72
N GLY A 109 12.94 2.38 0.01
CA GLY A 109 13.08 3.84 -0.21
C GLY A 109 13.57 4.18 -1.62
N CYS A 110 13.27 5.41 -2.06
CA CYS A 110 13.62 5.93 -3.40
C CYS A 110 13.06 5.09 -4.56
N SER A 111 11.94 4.41 -4.34
CA SER A 111 11.30 3.57 -5.36
C SER A 111 10.23 4.32 -6.15
N GLY A 112 10.07 3.95 -7.42
CA GLY A 112 8.95 4.37 -8.27
C GLY A 112 8.02 3.19 -8.53
N VAL A 113 6.88 3.13 -7.84
CA VAL A 113 5.90 2.04 -7.99
C VAL A 113 4.93 2.40 -9.11
N ALA A 114 4.96 1.64 -10.20
CA ALA A 114 4.12 1.86 -11.39
C ALA A 114 3.13 0.70 -11.66
N GLN A 115 3.11 -0.31 -10.80
CA GLN A 115 2.24 -1.49 -10.90
C GLN A 115 1.80 -1.93 -9.50
N ASP A 116 0.76 -2.74 -9.44
CA ASP A 116 0.31 -3.34 -8.19
C ASP A 116 1.41 -4.19 -7.55
N VAL A 117 1.46 -4.15 -6.22
CA VAL A 117 2.38 -4.97 -5.43
C VAL A 117 1.55 -5.94 -4.59
N PRO A 118 1.60 -7.25 -4.89
CA PRO A 118 0.85 -8.25 -4.13
C PRO A 118 1.22 -8.28 -2.66
N PRO A 119 0.33 -8.81 -1.78
CA PRO A 119 0.59 -8.91 -0.35
C PRO A 119 1.92 -9.58 -0.02
N TYR A 120 2.51 -9.19 1.11
CA TYR A 120 3.73 -9.79 1.68
C TYR A 120 5.03 -9.55 0.94
N VAL A 121 4.99 -8.87 -0.20
CA VAL A 121 6.16 -8.68 -1.08
C VAL A 121 7.03 -7.51 -0.60
N ILE A 122 8.34 -7.65 -0.75
CA ILE A 122 9.27 -6.52 -0.78
C ILE A 122 9.44 -6.12 -2.24
N ALA A 123 9.13 -4.86 -2.55
CA ALA A 123 9.36 -4.27 -3.88
C ALA A 123 10.32 -3.09 -3.77
N GLN A 124 11.23 -2.91 -4.73
CA GLN A 124 12.18 -1.81 -4.70
C GLN A 124 12.69 -1.44 -6.10
N GLY A 125 13.23 -0.24 -6.21
CA GLY A 125 13.81 0.29 -7.44
C GLY A 125 12.89 1.23 -8.20
N ASN A 126 13.36 1.79 -9.30
CA ASN A 126 12.61 2.65 -10.21
C ASN A 126 12.75 2.12 -11.66
N HIS A 127 11.74 1.42 -12.20
CA HIS A 127 10.48 1.08 -11.54
C HIS A 127 10.65 -0.04 -10.51
N ALA A 128 9.84 -0.02 -9.46
CA ALA A 128 9.91 -1.02 -8.40
C ALA A 128 9.55 -2.41 -8.92
N THR A 129 10.37 -3.39 -8.58
CA THR A 129 10.16 -4.80 -8.93
C THR A 129 10.15 -5.67 -7.69
N PRO A 130 9.49 -6.83 -7.70
CA PRO A 130 9.47 -7.76 -6.59
C PRO A 130 10.89 -8.28 -6.28
N PHE A 131 11.33 -8.08 -5.05
CA PHE A 131 12.64 -8.50 -4.57
C PHE A 131 12.57 -9.81 -3.75
N GLY A 132 11.47 -10.01 -3.03
CA GLY A 132 11.25 -11.19 -2.19
C GLY A 132 10.04 -11.02 -1.28
N VAL A 133 9.92 -11.91 -0.31
CA VAL A 133 8.87 -11.86 0.74
C VAL A 133 9.39 -11.10 1.95
N ASN A 134 8.54 -10.29 2.57
CA ASN A 134 8.81 -9.51 3.77
C ASN A 134 8.85 -10.39 5.03
N ILE A 135 9.74 -11.36 5.06
CA ILE A 135 9.84 -12.40 6.11
C ILE A 135 9.99 -11.76 7.50
N GLU A 136 10.85 -10.77 7.63
CA GLU A 136 11.10 -10.13 8.94
C GLU A 136 9.88 -9.33 9.42
N GLY A 137 9.16 -8.68 8.51
CA GLY A 137 7.90 -8.04 8.83
C GLY A 137 6.84 -9.04 9.31
N LEU A 138 6.72 -10.18 8.65
CA LEU A 138 5.77 -11.24 9.01
C LEU A 138 6.10 -11.85 10.37
N LYS A 139 7.37 -12.18 10.63
CA LYS A 139 7.82 -12.66 11.95
C LYS A 139 7.49 -11.70 13.10
N ARG A 140 7.75 -10.41 12.90
CA ARG A 140 7.44 -9.36 13.90
C ARG A 140 5.95 -9.24 14.19
N ARG A 141 5.10 -9.67 13.25
CA ARG A 141 3.63 -9.67 13.37
C ARG A 141 3.06 -11.01 13.82
N GLY A 142 3.92 -11.98 14.18
CA GLY A 142 3.52 -13.24 14.77
C GLY A 142 3.05 -14.32 13.80
N PHE A 143 3.33 -14.18 12.50
CA PHE A 143 3.07 -15.25 11.55
C PHE A 143 3.85 -16.51 11.90
N SER A 144 3.21 -17.67 11.80
CA SER A 144 3.87 -18.95 12.03
C SER A 144 4.95 -19.25 10.98
N ARG A 145 5.85 -20.15 11.29
CA ARG A 145 6.88 -20.61 10.34
C ARG A 145 6.24 -21.26 9.12
N GLU A 146 5.19 -22.00 9.35
CA GLU A 146 4.43 -22.74 8.35
C GLU A 146 3.73 -21.76 7.40
N ALA A 147 3.01 -20.76 7.92
CA ALA A 147 2.38 -19.69 7.13
C ALA A 147 3.41 -18.91 6.29
N ILE A 148 4.55 -18.51 6.88
CA ILE A 148 5.63 -17.84 6.14
C ILE A 148 6.19 -18.74 5.03
N THR A 149 6.29 -20.04 5.27
CA THR A 149 6.76 -20.98 4.24
C THR A 149 5.75 -21.10 3.10
N ALA A 150 4.45 -21.18 3.41
CA ALA A 150 3.39 -21.21 2.41
C ALA A 150 3.37 -19.93 1.55
N ILE A 151 3.43 -18.76 2.18
CA ILE A 151 3.55 -17.46 1.48
C ILE A 151 4.79 -17.42 0.57
N ARG A 152 5.94 -17.95 1.02
CA ARG A 152 7.14 -18.03 0.18
C ARG A 152 6.96 -18.96 -1.01
N ASN A 153 6.23 -20.05 -0.86
CA ASN A 153 5.93 -20.97 -1.95
C ASN A 153 4.99 -20.30 -2.96
N ALA A 154 3.94 -19.61 -2.52
CA ALA A 154 3.07 -18.82 -3.39
C ALA A 154 3.88 -17.74 -4.17
N TYR A 155 4.78 -17.01 -3.50
CA TYR A 155 5.69 -16.07 -4.16
C TYR A 155 6.52 -16.72 -5.25
N LYS A 156 7.09 -17.93 -4.99
CA LYS A 156 7.87 -18.64 -6.00
C LYS A 156 7.02 -19.08 -7.19
N LEU A 157 5.79 -19.51 -6.95
CA LEU A 157 4.85 -19.86 -8.01
C LEU A 157 4.61 -18.66 -8.92
N ILE A 158 4.32 -17.49 -8.35
CA ILE A 158 4.02 -16.27 -9.11
C ILE A 158 5.26 -15.76 -9.88
N TYR A 159 6.42 -15.71 -9.24
CA TYR A 159 7.55 -14.94 -9.77
C TYR A 159 8.75 -15.79 -10.27
N ARG A 160 8.77 -17.09 -9.98
CA ARG A 160 9.95 -17.95 -10.29
C ARG A 160 9.63 -19.27 -10.93
N SER A 161 8.36 -19.59 -11.19
CA SER A 161 7.99 -20.85 -11.84
C SER A 161 8.12 -20.81 -13.36
N GLY A 162 8.13 -19.62 -13.95
CA GLY A 162 8.02 -19.43 -15.39
C GLY A 162 6.62 -19.65 -15.95
N LYS A 163 5.63 -19.94 -15.09
CA LYS A 163 4.22 -20.09 -15.44
C LYS A 163 3.51 -18.75 -15.44
N THR A 164 2.40 -18.66 -16.16
CA THR A 164 1.49 -17.51 -16.09
C THR A 164 0.71 -17.51 -14.75
N LEU A 165 0.14 -16.37 -14.39
CA LEU A 165 -0.67 -16.26 -13.18
C LEU A 165 -1.86 -17.23 -13.19
N ASP A 166 -2.51 -17.41 -14.35
CA ASP A 166 -3.65 -18.32 -14.48
C ASP A 166 -3.27 -19.79 -14.28
N GLU A 167 -2.07 -20.17 -14.68
CA GLU A 167 -1.54 -21.52 -14.46
C GLU A 167 -1.18 -21.81 -13.00
N VAL A 168 -0.81 -20.80 -12.21
CA VAL A 168 -0.43 -20.98 -10.79
C VAL A 168 -1.58 -20.76 -9.82
N LYS A 169 -2.66 -20.10 -10.23
CA LYS A 169 -3.84 -19.85 -9.38
C LYS A 169 -4.37 -21.11 -8.68
N PRO A 170 -4.55 -22.27 -9.36
CA PRO A 170 -5.03 -23.49 -8.69
C PRO A 170 -4.10 -23.97 -7.57
N GLU A 171 -2.78 -23.93 -7.80
CA GLU A 171 -1.80 -24.34 -6.80
C GLU A 171 -1.76 -23.37 -5.59
N ILE A 172 -1.97 -22.07 -5.83
CA ILE A 172 -2.08 -21.07 -4.75
C ILE A 172 -3.38 -21.27 -3.96
N ALA A 173 -4.50 -21.57 -4.64
CA ALA A 173 -5.77 -21.84 -3.99
C ALA A 173 -5.69 -23.08 -3.07
N GLU A 174 -5.02 -24.13 -3.49
CA GLU A 174 -4.76 -25.32 -2.65
C GLU A 174 -3.93 -24.98 -1.40
N LEU A 175 -2.91 -24.13 -1.54
CA LEU A 175 -2.15 -23.62 -0.39
C LEU A 175 -3.02 -22.83 0.57
N ALA A 176 -3.94 -22.00 0.05
CA ALA A 176 -4.84 -21.18 0.84
C ALA A 176 -5.88 -22.01 1.64
N GLU A 177 -6.26 -23.21 1.18
CA GLU A 177 -7.12 -24.13 1.95
C GLU A 177 -6.49 -24.53 3.29
N THR A 178 -5.17 -24.69 3.33
CA THR A 178 -4.42 -25.07 4.53
C THR A 178 -3.89 -23.87 5.32
N TYR A 179 -3.55 -22.81 4.61
CA TYR A 179 -2.95 -21.57 5.16
C TYR A 179 -3.78 -20.36 4.71
N PRO A 180 -4.78 -19.96 5.52
CA PRO A 180 -5.68 -18.85 5.16
C PRO A 180 -4.98 -17.50 4.91
N GLU A 181 -3.73 -17.38 5.31
CA GLU A 181 -2.91 -16.20 5.07
C GLU A 181 -2.41 -16.11 3.62
N VAL A 182 -2.45 -17.20 2.84
CA VAL A 182 -2.08 -17.23 1.42
C VAL A 182 -3.22 -16.77 0.54
#